data_1d03dd37b32b044405c9efc8ffef04fb
#
_entry.id   1d03dd37b32b044405c9efc8ffef04fb
#
_cell.length_a   1.000
_cell.length_b   1.000
_cell.length_c   1.000
_cell.angle_alpha   90.00
_cell.angle_beta   90.00
_cell.angle_gamma   90.00
#
_symmetry.space_group_name_H-M   'P 1'
#
loop_
_entity.id
_entity.type
_entity.pdbx_description
1 polymer ?
#
loop_
_entity_poly.entity_id
_entity_poly.type
_entity_poly.pdbx_seq_one_letter_code
_entity_poly.pdbx_strand_id
1 'polypeptide(L)'
;MIARSYDAKPFVKMGEPYFQCRDKLRQHGVVAFSSNYALYGDMSERVMSLIESMVPACEVYSIDECFADLTGIAGDLTQLGRDVRAKVLRCTGIPVGVGIARTKTLAKLANHTAKRLLSHTGGVVDICDPFKRDWVLRNTQVKEVWGIGKRMTAYLEAMGIRTAMDLAKADPWTLRQTFSVVVEKTARELAGTPCLELEEAAPPKQAICCSRMFGKRLTELAPIKQAVATYTGRAAEKLRDQGSVCKRMRVSIRTGMFNPGEARYAEGALVELPYPTNDTLLLTRAASEAVGQIYRPGFRYSKAEVLLMDLRRPGEFSGDLFAITQPVACDRLMTVLDEINGKYGRGTMRTASVPHAPDWGMRREMMSRSYTTRIDQLWRVH
;
A
#
# COMPACT_ATOMS: atom_id res chain seq x y z
N MET A 1 0.71 -14.89 -3.65
CA MET A 1 1.88 -14.36 -4.40
C MET A 1 1.60 -12.93 -4.82
N ILE A 2 2.48 -11.97 -4.49
CA ILE A 2 2.25 -10.53 -4.72
C ILE A 2 3.00 -10.07 -5.98
N ALA A 3 4.25 -10.52 -6.17
CA ALA A 3 5.05 -10.25 -7.35
C ALA A 3 5.54 -11.55 -7.97
N ARG A 4 5.84 -11.53 -9.27
CA ARG A 4 6.30 -12.70 -10.04
C ARG A 4 7.23 -12.22 -11.14
N SER A 5 8.33 -12.93 -11.37
CA SER A 5 9.13 -12.75 -12.59
C SER A 5 8.31 -13.10 -13.83
N TYR A 6 8.75 -12.66 -14.99
CA TYR A 6 8.05 -12.99 -16.25
C TYR A 6 7.95 -14.51 -16.45
N ASP A 7 9.01 -15.25 -16.16
CA ASP A 7 9.08 -16.71 -16.30
C ASP A 7 8.15 -17.43 -15.31
N ALA A 8 7.87 -16.85 -14.14
CA ALA A 8 6.96 -17.42 -13.15
C ALA A 8 5.46 -17.16 -13.45
N LYS A 9 5.13 -16.14 -14.28
CA LYS A 9 3.74 -15.76 -14.56
C LYS A 9 2.86 -16.89 -15.12
N PRO A 10 3.35 -17.78 -16.01
CA PRO A 10 2.55 -18.90 -16.52
C PRO A 10 2.15 -19.90 -15.43
N PHE A 11 2.96 -20.04 -14.38
CA PHE A 11 2.79 -21.07 -13.35
C PHE A 11 2.01 -20.62 -12.14
N VAL A 12 1.92 -19.31 -11.85
CA VAL A 12 1.28 -18.80 -10.64
C VAL A 12 0.48 -17.53 -10.89
N LYS A 13 -0.75 -17.48 -10.35
CA LYS A 13 -1.65 -16.34 -10.48
C LYS A 13 -1.34 -15.26 -9.44
N MET A 14 -1.63 -13.99 -9.79
CA MET A 14 -1.58 -12.89 -8.82
C MET A 14 -2.57 -13.12 -7.69
N GLY A 15 -2.14 -12.93 -6.44
CA GLY A 15 -2.98 -13.14 -5.26
C GLY A 15 -3.11 -14.58 -4.82
N GLU A 16 -2.59 -15.55 -5.57
CA GLU A 16 -2.66 -16.97 -5.20
C GLU A 16 -1.92 -17.23 -3.87
N PRO A 17 -2.54 -17.90 -2.88
CA PRO A 17 -1.89 -18.22 -1.62
C PRO A 17 -0.71 -19.20 -1.83
N TYR A 18 0.43 -18.92 -1.18
CA TYR A 18 1.63 -19.75 -1.32
C TYR A 18 1.37 -21.26 -1.05
N PHE A 19 0.61 -21.58 -0.02
CA PHE A 19 0.34 -22.97 0.35
C PHE A 19 -0.47 -23.74 -0.71
N GLN A 20 -1.22 -23.05 -1.57
CA GLN A 20 -1.98 -23.66 -2.67
C GLN A 20 -1.14 -23.89 -3.93
N CYS A 21 -0.09 -23.10 -4.13
CA CYS A 21 0.76 -23.19 -5.32
C CYS A 21 2.15 -23.80 -5.04
N ARG A 22 2.50 -24.08 -3.79
CA ARG A 22 3.84 -24.52 -3.37
C ARG A 22 4.39 -25.70 -4.18
N ASP A 23 3.60 -26.75 -4.37
CA ASP A 23 4.04 -27.97 -5.03
C ASP A 23 4.21 -27.73 -6.54
N LYS A 24 3.33 -26.94 -7.16
CA LYS A 24 3.47 -26.48 -8.54
C LYS A 24 4.73 -25.63 -8.75
N LEU A 25 5.04 -24.73 -7.81
CA LEU A 25 6.26 -23.91 -7.85
C LEU A 25 7.52 -24.81 -7.82
N ARG A 26 7.54 -25.83 -6.95
CA ARG A 26 8.64 -26.79 -6.87
C ARG A 26 8.82 -27.59 -8.17
N GLN A 27 7.73 -28.07 -8.77
CA GLN A 27 7.77 -28.80 -10.03
C GLN A 27 8.39 -28.03 -11.18
N HIS A 28 8.19 -26.71 -11.20
CA HIS A 28 8.70 -25.80 -12.25
C HIS A 28 9.96 -25.02 -11.86
N GLY A 29 10.63 -25.38 -10.76
CA GLY A 29 11.85 -24.70 -10.30
C GLY A 29 11.67 -23.24 -9.90
N VAL A 30 10.43 -22.82 -9.60
CA VAL A 30 10.14 -21.42 -9.23
C VAL A 30 10.45 -21.21 -7.76
N VAL A 31 11.39 -20.32 -7.47
CA VAL A 31 11.80 -19.96 -6.11
C VAL A 31 10.88 -18.89 -5.54
N ALA A 32 10.36 -19.14 -4.32
CA ALA A 32 9.53 -18.18 -3.60
C ALA A 32 10.33 -17.47 -2.50
N PHE A 33 10.18 -16.15 -2.41
CA PHE A 33 10.78 -15.33 -1.37
C PHE A 33 9.72 -14.68 -0.48
N SER A 34 10.01 -14.59 0.82
CA SER A 34 9.26 -13.70 1.72
C SER A 34 9.57 -12.25 1.39
N SER A 35 8.56 -11.37 1.45
CA SER A 35 8.74 -9.94 1.13
C SER A 35 9.73 -9.27 2.07
N ASN A 36 10.81 -8.70 1.51
CA ASN A 36 11.84 -7.95 2.22
C ASN A 36 11.58 -6.44 2.06
N TYR A 37 10.59 -5.91 2.80
CA TYR A 37 10.13 -4.54 2.65
C TYR A 37 11.22 -3.49 2.94
N ALA A 38 12.18 -3.77 3.82
CA ALA A 38 13.28 -2.85 4.09
C ALA A 38 14.16 -2.67 2.84
N LEU A 39 14.57 -3.80 2.22
CA LEU A 39 15.33 -3.77 0.98
C LEU A 39 14.54 -3.13 -0.16
N TYR A 40 13.25 -3.46 -0.29
CA TYR A 40 12.43 -2.89 -1.36
C TYR A 40 12.23 -1.39 -1.20
N GLY A 41 12.10 -0.89 0.06
CA GLY A 41 12.02 0.54 0.35
C GLY A 41 13.31 1.28 -0.02
N ASP A 42 14.48 0.76 0.36
CA ASP A 42 15.77 1.33 0.00
C ASP A 42 16.00 1.37 -1.52
N MET A 43 15.68 0.28 -2.21
CA MET A 43 15.80 0.25 -3.67
C MET A 43 14.82 1.18 -4.37
N SER A 44 13.60 1.30 -3.84
CA SER A 44 12.61 2.28 -4.30
C SER A 44 13.12 3.70 -4.16
N GLU A 45 13.62 4.08 -2.99
CA GLU A 45 14.17 5.42 -2.73
C GLU A 45 15.30 5.77 -3.70
N ARG A 46 16.22 4.82 -3.97
CA ARG A 46 17.28 5.01 -4.97
C ARG A 46 16.72 5.25 -6.37
N VAL A 47 15.73 4.48 -6.81
CA VAL A 47 15.08 4.67 -8.11
C VAL A 47 14.40 6.03 -8.19
N MET A 48 13.61 6.39 -7.16
CA MET A 48 12.86 7.66 -7.13
C MET A 48 13.80 8.87 -7.12
N SER A 49 14.87 8.86 -6.30
CA SER A 49 15.85 9.95 -6.28
C SER A 49 16.58 10.12 -7.63
N LEU A 50 16.84 9.01 -8.36
CA LEU A 50 17.41 9.10 -9.70
C LEU A 50 16.46 9.77 -10.68
N ILE A 51 15.17 9.43 -10.63
CA ILE A 51 14.13 10.03 -11.49
C ILE A 51 13.96 11.51 -11.13
N GLU A 52 13.83 11.85 -9.85
CA GLU A 52 13.73 13.23 -9.35
C GLU A 52 14.87 14.11 -9.83
N SER A 53 16.09 13.56 -9.93
CA SER A 53 17.27 14.29 -10.45
C SER A 53 17.19 14.62 -11.95
N MET A 54 16.21 14.11 -12.68
CA MET A 54 16.08 14.25 -14.15
C MET A 54 14.81 15.00 -14.58
N VAL A 55 13.90 15.31 -13.65
CA VAL A 55 12.61 15.92 -13.95
C VAL A 55 12.36 17.11 -13.03
N PRO A 56 11.54 18.11 -13.43
CA PRO A 56 11.25 19.30 -12.62
C PRO A 56 10.52 18.99 -11.31
N ALA A 57 9.55 18.08 -11.35
CA ALA A 57 8.77 17.68 -10.18
C ALA A 57 8.37 16.19 -10.29
N CYS A 58 8.25 15.53 -9.14
CA CYS A 58 7.94 14.10 -9.06
C CYS A 58 7.01 13.82 -7.88
N GLU A 59 5.99 13.00 -8.10
CA GLU A 59 5.12 12.43 -7.08
C GLU A 59 5.44 10.94 -6.92
N VAL A 60 5.94 10.54 -5.77
CA VAL A 60 6.10 9.11 -5.42
C VAL A 60 4.73 8.53 -5.07
N TYR A 61 4.09 7.92 -6.06
CA TYR A 61 2.76 7.35 -5.92
C TYR A 61 2.73 6.04 -5.13
N SER A 62 3.74 5.19 -5.30
CA SER A 62 3.90 3.92 -4.58
C SER A 62 5.37 3.52 -4.47
N ILE A 63 5.64 2.36 -3.87
CA ILE A 63 7.00 1.81 -3.75
C ILE A 63 7.65 1.51 -5.13
N ASP A 64 6.86 1.36 -6.19
CA ASP A 64 7.31 0.93 -7.53
C ASP A 64 6.85 1.85 -8.66
N GLU A 65 6.19 2.96 -8.36
CA GLU A 65 5.67 3.90 -9.35
C GLU A 65 5.74 5.35 -8.88
N CYS A 66 6.10 6.24 -9.79
CA CYS A 66 6.00 7.69 -9.60
C CYS A 66 5.38 8.35 -10.84
N PHE A 67 4.83 9.53 -10.64
CA PHE A 67 4.47 10.46 -11.70
C PHE A 67 5.50 11.60 -11.74
N ALA A 68 5.91 11.99 -12.92
CA ALA A 68 6.80 13.11 -13.14
C ALA A 68 6.11 14.17 -14.00
N ASP A 69 6.23 15.43 -13.61
CA ASP A 69 5.81 16.53 -14.45
C ASP A 69 6.94 16.86 -15.45
N LEU A 70 6.59 16.82 -16.72
CA LEU A 70 7.50 17.13 -17.83
C LEU A 70 7.16 18.48 -18.49
N THR A 71 6.29 19.26 -17.88
CA THR A 71 5.90 20.58 -18.38
C THR A 71 7.11 21.49 -18.47
N GLY A 72 7.29 22.15 -19.61
CA GLY A 72 8.40 23.06 -19.84
C GLY A 72 9.71 22.40 -20.28
N ILE A 73 9.80 21.06 -20.30
CA ILE A 73 10.98 20.38 -20.85
C ILE A 73 10.97 20.51 -22.37
N ALA A 74 12.04 21.10 -22.93
CA ALA A 74 12.23 21.22 -24.37
C ALA A 74 12.84 19.91 -24.93
N GLY A 75 12.47 19.55 -26.18
CA GLY A 75 13.06 18.46 -26.92
C GLY A 75 12.18 17.19 -26.98
N ASP A 76 12.82 16.06 -27.28
CA ASP A 76 12.14 14.77 -27.45
C ASP A 76 11.89 14.11 -26.09
N LEU A 77 10.64 14.12 -25.64
CA LEU A 77 10.23 13.47 -24.39
C LEU A 77 10.39 11.94 -24.45
N THR A 78 10.31 11.34 -25.62
CA THR A 78 10.57 9.88 -25.79
C THR A 78 12.04 9.59 -25.51
N GLN A 79 12.95 10.46 -25.96
CA GLN A 79 14.39 10.31 -25.68
C GLN A 79 14.66 10.50 -24.18
N LEU A 80 14.08 11.51 -23.53
CA LEU A 80 14.15 11.67 -22.09
C LEU A 80 13.68 10.40 -21.34
N GLY A 81 12.57 9.80 -21.78
CA GLY A 81 12.07 8.55 -21.21
C GLY A 81 13.08 7.40 -21.36
N ARG A 82 13.78 7.30 -22.48
CA ARG A 82 14.87 6.33 -22.69
C ARG A 82 16.07 6.60 -21.77
N ASP A 83 16.44 7.87 -21.59
CA ASP A 83 17.56 8.28 -20.73
C ASP A 83 17.26 7.97 -19.26
N VAL A 84 16.06 8.27 -18.79
CA VAL A 84 15.59 7.87 -17.44
C VAL A 84 15.69 6.36 -17.27
N ARG A 85 15.16 5.60 -18.20
CA ARG A 85 15.19 4.14 -18.16
C ARG A 85 16.62 3.58 -18.14
N ALA A 86 17.50 4.12 -18.99
CA ALA A 86 18.91 3.72 -19.06
C ALA A 86 19.68 4.06 -17.78
N LYS A 87 19.47 5.26 -17.22
CA LYS A 87 20.11 5.70 -15.98
C LYS A 87 19.68 4.84 -14.78
N VAL A 88 18.37 4.62 -14.63
CA VAL A 88 17.84 3.77 -13.54
C VAL A 88 18.41 2.35 -13.65
N LEU A 89 18.34 1.74 -14.84
CA LEU A 89 18.88 0.39 -15.05
C LEU A 89 20.37 0.31 -14.73
N ARG A 90 21.16 1.28 -15.21
CA ARG A 90 22.64 1.32 -14.97
C ARG A 90 22.98 1.47 -13.49
N CYS A 91 22.23 2.31 -12.75
CA CYS A 91 22.57 2.63 -11.36
C CYS A 91 21.97 1.66 -10.33
N THR A 92 20.86 0.97 -10.66
CA THR A 92 20.15 0.12 -9.70
C THR A 92 19.98 -1.33 -10.17
N GLY A 93 20.22 -1.63 -11.44
CA GLY A 93 19.91 -2.93 -12.04
C GLY A 93 18.41 -3.19 -12.26
N ILE A 94 17.54 -2.22 -11.95
CA ILE A 94 16.07 -2.38 -12.03
C ILE A 94 15.57 -1.82 -13.36
N PRO A 95 14.95 -2.65 -14.22
CA PRO A 95 14.31 -2.17 -15.42
C PRO A 95 12.97 -1.49 -15.11
N VAL A 96 12.77 -0.27 -15.59
CA VAL A 96 11.52 0.48 -15.44
C VAL A 96 10.82 0.67 -16.79
N GLY A 97 9.51 0.86 -16.81
CA GLY A 97 8.76 1.29 -17.99
C GLY A 97 8.39 2.77 -17.85
N VAL A 98 8.33 3.49 -18.98
CA VAL A 98 7.97 4.92 -19.00
C VAL A 98 6.78 5.13 -19.93
N GLY A 99 5.73 5.79 -19.40
CA GLY A 99 4.57 6.22 -20.18
C GLY A 99 4.43 7.73 -20.12
N ILE A 100 4.35 8.38 -21.28
CA ILE A 100 4.28 9.85 -21.41
C ILE A 100 2.92 10.22 -22.00
N ALA A 101 2.21 11.14 -21.34
CA ALA A 101 0.89 11.58 -21.76
C ALA A 101 0.48 12.88 -21.04
N ARG A 102 -0.66 13.47 -21.46
CA ARG A 102 -1.18 14.73 -20.92
C ARG A 102 -1.86 14.61 -19.55
N THR A 103 -2.22 13.39 -19.11
CA THR A 103 -2.90 13.15 -17.83
C THR A 103 -2.32 11.92 -17.15
N LYS A 104 -2.48 11.83 -15.82
CA LYS A 104 -1.99 10.69 -15.03
C LYS A 104 -2.58 9.36 -15.52
N THR A 105 -3.89 9.31 -15.80
CA THR A 105 -4.55 8.09 -16.28
C THR A 105 -4.04 7.66 -17.65
N LEU A 106 -3.82 8.62 -18.56
CA LEU A 106 -3.21 8.33 -19.88
C LEU A 106 -1.75 7.90 -19.73
N ALA A 107 -0.95 8.51 -18.85
CA ALA A 107 0.43 8.13 -18.61
C ALA A 107 0.53 6.69 -18.07
N LYS A 108 -0.35 6.29 -17.16
CA LYS A 108 -0.47 4.90 -16.69
C LYS A 108 -0.81 3.94 -17.84
N LEU A 109 -1.72 4.35 -18.71
CA LEU A 109 -2.11 3.55 -19.87
C LEU A 109 -0.96 3.40 -20.89
N ALA A 110 -0.21 4.48 -21.12
CA ALA A 110 1.00 4.47 -21.94
C ALA A 110 2.06 3.53 -21.34
N ASN A 111 2.30 3.58 -20.03
CA ASN A 111 3.22 2.69 -19.34
C ASN A 111 2.77 1.21 -19.40
N HIS A 112 1.45 0.94 -19.25
CA HIS A 112 0.90 -0.40 -19.48
C HIS A 112 1.20 -0.89 -20.90
N THR A 113 1.02 -0.04 -21.91
CA THR A 113 1.34 -0.35 -23.30
C THR A 113 2.83 -0.57 -23.51
N ALA A 114 3.70 0.24 -22.89
CA ALA A 114 5.15 0.09 -22.94
C ALA A 114 5.60 -1.27 -22.39
N LYS A 115 5.01 -1.73 -21.31
CA LYS A 115 5.27 -3.06 -20.71
C LYS A 115 4.73 -4.21 -21.58
N ARG A 116 3.54 -4.04 -22.17
CA ARG A 116 2.90 -5.06 -23.01
C ARG A 116 3.62 -5.27 -24.34
N LEU A 117 4.11 -4.20 -24.95
CA LEU A 117 4.77 -4.19 -26.25
C LEU A 117 6.28 -3.90 -26.11
N LEU A 118 6.92 -4.47 -25.10
CA LEU A 118 8.30 -4.15 -24.72
C LEU A 118 9.29 -4.31 -25.88
N SER A 119 9.16 -5.35 -26.71
CA SER A 119 10.01 -5.62 -27.87
C SER A 119 9.93 -4.55 -28.96
N HIS A 120 8.79 -3.85 -29.07
CA HIS A 120 8.56 -2.82 -30.09
C HIS A 120 8.83 -1.41 -29.56
N THR A 121 8.57 -1.18 -28.27
CA THR A 121 8.63 0.16 -27.67
C THR A 121 9.94 0.45 -26.94
N GLY A 122 10.75 -0.58 -26.71
CA GLY A 122 11.91 -0.47 -25.84
C GLY A 122 11.55 -0.09 -24.39
N GLY A 123 10.27 -0.20 -24.00
CA GLY A 123 9.77 0.12 -22.67
C GLY A 123 9.41 1.61 -22.45
N VAL A 124 9.34 2.41 -23.53
CA VAL A 124 8.92 3.82 -23.50
C VAL A 124 7.81 4.05 -24.53
N VAL A 125 6.72 4.65 -24.09
CA VAL A 125 5.58 4.99 -24.97
C VAL A 125 5.13 6.42 -24.67
N ASP A 126 5.13 7.25 -25.70
CA ASP A 126 4.57 8.60 -25.69
C ASP A 126 3.27 8.62 -26.52
N ILE A 127 2.18 9.01 -25.85
CA ILE A 127 0.84 9.15 -26.43
C ILE A 127 0.32 10.59 -26.34
N CYS A 128 1.20 11.59 -26.33
CA CYS A 128 0.81 12.98 -26.45
C CYS A 128 0.18 13.29 -27.80
N ASP A 129 0.61 12.57 -28.86
CA ASP A 129 0.02 12.62 -30.18
C ASP A 129 -1.38 11.98 -30.18
N PRO A 130 -2.43 12.67 -30.73
CA PRO A 130 -3.81 12.16 -30.74
C PRO A 130 -3.99 10.81 -31.44
N PHE A 131 -3.26 10.52 -32.53
CA PHE A 131 -3.39 9.26 -33.27
C PHE A 131 -2.84 8.10 -32.44
N LYS A 132 -1.69 8.28 -31.79
CA LYS A 132 -1.10 7.28 -30.91
C LYS A 132 -1.99 7.05 -29.68
N ARG A 133 -2.52 8.12 -29.08
CA ARG A 133 -3.46 8.05 -27.97
C ARG A 133 -4.69 7.24 -28.35
N ASP A 134 -5.34 7.58 -29.45
CA ASP A 134 -6.56 6.92 -29.91
C ASP A 134 -6.32 5.44 -30.23
N TRP A 135 -5.16 5.11 -30.82
CA TRP A 135 -4.79 3.72 -31.02
C TRP A 135 -4.66 2.95 -29.71
N VAL A 136 -3.98 3.52 -28.69
CA VAL A 136 -3.82 2.90 -27.38
C VAL A 136 -5.18 2.72 -26.71
N LEU A 137 -6.05 3.74 -26.73
CA LEU A 137 -7.38 3.69 -26.12
C LEU A 137 -8.26 2.58 -26.75
N ARG A 138 -8.26 2.44 -28.08
CA ARG A 138 -9.04 1.39 -28.78
C ARG A 138 -8.51 -0.01 -28.51
N ASN A 139 -7.19 -0.17 -28.35
CA ASN A 139 -6.54 -1.48 -28.17
C ASN A 139 -6.33 -1.86 -26.69
N THR A 140 -6.94 -1.13 -25.75
CA THR A 140 -6.87 -1.44 -24.30
C THR A 140 -8.26 -1.71 -23.75
N GLN A 141 -8.43 -2.87 -23.13
CA GLN A 141 -9.69 -3.25 -22.49
C GLN A 141 -9.95 -2.37 -21.27
N VAL A 142 -11.20 -2.08 -20.97
CA VAL A 142 -11.60 -1.20 -19.86
C VAL A 142 -11.10 -1.70 -18.50
N LYS A 143 -10.97 -3.01 -18.32
CA LYS A 143 -10.43 -3.63 -17.09
C LYS A 143 -8.95 -3.32 -16.82
N GLU A 144 -8.20 -2.90 -17.84
CA GLU A 144 -6.79 -2.53 -17.73
C GLU A 144 -6.60 -1.03 -17.41
N VAL A 145 -7.68 -0.27 -17.39
CA VAL A 145 -7.65 1.15 -17.02
C VAL A 145 -7.43 1.29 -15.52
N TRP A 146 -6.50 2.17 -15.16
CA TRP A 146 -6.20 2.48 -13.78
C TRP A 146 -7.45 2.91 -13.00
N GLY A 147 -7.68 2.30 -11.84
CA GLY A 147 -8.86 2.52 -11.00
C GLY A 147 -10.09 1.68 -11.35
N ILE A 148 -10.08 0.94 -12.46
CA ILE A 148 -11.19 0.06 -12.87
C ILE A 148 -10.93 -1.36 -12.36
N GLY A 149 -11.58 -1.74 -11.25
CA GLY A 149 -11.49 -3.09 -10.67
C GLY A 149 -12.55 -4.04 -11.25
N LYS A 150 -12.46 -5.34 -10.91
CA LYS A 150 -13.34 -6.40 -11.44
C LYS A 150 -14.83 -6.10 -11.38
N ARG A 151 -15.32 -5.55 -10.25
CA ARG A 151 -16.75 -5.21 -10.11
C ARG A 151 -17.14 -4.09 -11.06
N MET A 152 -16.31 -3.05 -11.15
CA MET A 152 -16.54 -1.92 -12.05
C MET A 152 -16.51 -2.36 -13.51
N THR A 153 -15.55 -3.21 -13.89
CA THR A 153 -15.48 -3.80 -15.23
C THR A 153 -16.80 -4.45 -15.63
N ALA A 154 -17.35 -5.31 -14.78
CA ALA A 154 -18.62 -6.00 -15.10
C ALA A 154 -19.79 -5.03 -15.33
N TYR A 155 -19.88 -3.95 -14.56
CA TYR A 155 -20.90 -2.93 -14.75
C TYR A 155 -20.69 -2.11 -16.03
N LEU A 156 -19.45 -1.70 -16.31
CA LEU A 156 -19.13 -0.95 -17.53
C LEU A 156 -19.37 -1.79 -18.79
N GLU A 157 -18.99 -3.07 -18.79
CA GLU A 157 -19.23 -4.01 -19.90
C GLU A 157 -20.74 -4.23 -20.12
N ALA A 158 -21.55 -4.28 -19.07
CA ALA A 158 -23.02 -4.35 -19.18
C ALA A 158 -23.64 -3.10 -19.82
N MET A 159 -22.98 -1.94 -19.68
CA MET A 159 -23.34 -0.68 -20.36
C MET A 159 -22.77 -0.58 -21.80
N GLY A 160 -22.08 -1.62 -22.32
CA GLY A 160 -21.46 -1.61 -23.63
C GLY A 160 -20.06 -0.97 -23.65
N ILE A 161 -19.50 -0.52 -22.52
CA ILE A 161 -18.19 0.10 -22.40
C ILE A 161 -17.15 -1.01 -22.20
N ARG A 162 -16.45 -1.39 -23.26
CA ARG A 162 -15.50 -2.53 -23.28
C ARG A 162 -14.05 -2.11 -23.40
N THR A 163 -13.79 -0.95 -23.99
CA THR A 163 -12.44 -0.41 -24.22
C THR A 163 -12.21 0.88 -23.43
N ALA A 164 -10.95 1.28 -23.29
CA ALA A 164 -10.59 2.58 -22.74
C ALA A 164 -11.15 3.73 -23.61
N MET A 165 -11.27 3.51 -24.92
CA MET A 165 -11.89 4.47 -25.85
C MET A 165 -13.39 4.64 -25.56
N ASP A 166 -14.11 3.55 -25.32
CA ASP A 166 -15.53 3.62 -24.98
C ASP A 166 -15.74 4.40 -23.70
N LEU A 167 -14.88 4.17 -22.69
CA LEU A 167 -14.94 4.91 -21.42
C LEU A 167 -14.60 6.41 -21.62
N ALA A 168 -13.59 6.72 -22.44
CA ALA A 168 -13.22 8.10 -22.74
C ALA A 168 -14.33 8.88 -23.46
N LYS A 169 -15.19 8.19 -24.22
CA LYS A 169 -16.34 8.76 -24.96
C LYS A 169 -17.65 8.70 -24.21
N ALA A 170 -17.70 7.98 -23.09
CA ALA A 170 -18.93 7.86 -22.29
C ALA A 170 -19.30 9.21 -21.68
N ASP A 171 -20.60 9.47 -21.55
CA ASP A 171 -21.09 10.71 -20.94
C ASP A 171 -20.65 10.80 -19.47
N PRO A 172 -19.86 11.83 -19.11
CA PRO A 172 -19.32 11.99 -17.76
C PRO A 172 -20.40 12.11 -16.68
N TRP A 173 -21.52 12.75 -17.00
CA TRP A 173 -22.64 12.93 -16.09
C TRP A 173 -23.29 11.58 -15.73
N THR A 174 -23.56 10.77 -16.72
CA THR A 174 -24.09 9.41 -16.54
C THR A 174 -23.15 8.54 -15.69
N LEU A 175 -21.83 8.61 -15.95
CA LEU A 175 -20.83 7.90 -15.16
C LEU A 175 -20.82 8.34 -13.69
N ARG A 176 -20.93 9.64 -13.45
CA ARG A 176 -20.98 10.22 -12.09
C ARG A 176 -22.22 9.74 -11.33
N GLN A 177 -23.39 9.79 -11.95
CA GLN A 177 -24.65 9.39 -11.35
C GLN A 177 -24.71 7.87 -11.08
N THR A 178 -24.21 7.08 -12.02
CA THR A 178 -24.29 5.61 -11.92
C THR A 178 -23.22 5.03 -10.99
N PHE A 179 -22.03 5.64 -10.93
CA PHE A 179 -20.90 5.09 -10.19
C PHE A 179 -20.37 6.09 -9.13
N SER A 180 -19.57 7.05 -9.56
CA SER A 180 -18.99 8.05 -8.66
C SER A 180 -18.20 9.11 -9.45
N VAL A 181 -17.86 10.21 -8.76
CA VAL A 181 -16.94 11.24 -9.26
C VAL A 181 -15.56 10.67 -9.67
N VAL A 182 -15.12 9.55 -9.08
CA VAL A 182 -13.85 8.93 -9.42
C VAL A 182 -13.87 8.35 -10.84
N VAL A 183 -14.95 7.63 -11.20
CA VAL A 183 -15.10 7.06 -12.56
C VAL A 183 -15.28 8.17 -13.59
N GLU A 184 -16.05 9.21 -13.27
CA GLU A 184 -16.15 10.41 -14.09
C GLU A 184 -14.78 11.03 -14.38
N LYS A 185 -13.98 11.30 -13.33
CA LYS A 185 -12.62 11.84 -13.50
C LYS A 185 -11.74 10.94 -14.34
N THR A 186 -11.81 9.61 -14.15
CA THR A 186 -11.07 8.65 -14.97
C THR A 186 -11.44 8.78 -16.46
N ALA A 187 -12.73 8.89 -16.79
CA ALA A 187 -13.18 9.07 -18.16
C ALA A 187 -12.69 10.40 -18.78
N ARG A 188 -12.78 11.50 -18.03
CA ARG A 188 -12.27 12.81 -18.44
C ARG A 188 -10.76 12.79 -18.67
N GLU A 189 -10.00 12.13 -17.81
CA GLU A 189 -8.56 11.97 -17.97
C GLU A 189 -8.20 11.16 -19.23
N LEU A 190 -8.92 10.09 -19.51
CA LEU A 190 -8.75 9.33 -20.76
C LEU A 190 -9.08 10.17 -22.00
N ALA A 191 -10.06 11.08 -21.90
CA ALA A 191 -10.38 12.03 -22.95
C ALA A 191 -9.31 13.14 -23.13
N GLY A 192 -8.37 13.26 -22.18
CA GLY A 192 -7.26 14.21 -22.23
C GLY A 192 -7.45 15.46 -21.36
N THR A 193 -8.49 15.49 -20.52
CA THR A 193 -8.74 16.59 -19.58
C THR A 193 -8.11 16.28 -18.21
N PRO A 194 -7.07 16.99 -17.74
CA PRO A 194 -6.47 16.77 -16.45
C PRO A 194 -7.47 16.97 -15.30
N CYS A 195 -7.59 16.00 -14.42
CA CYS A 195 -8.45 16.02 -13.23
C CYS A 195 -7.71 15.68 -11.95
N LEU A 196 -6.47 15.22 -12.06
CA LEU A 196 -5.59 14.82 -10.97
C LEU A 196 -4.30 15.65 -11.07
N GLU A 197 -4.08 16.49 -10.08
CA GLU A 197 -2.85 17.28 -9.98
C GLU A 197 -1.69 16.43 -9.45
N LEU A 198 -0.45 16.90 -9.63
CA LEU A 198 0.72 16.28 -9.04
C LEU A 198 0.75 16.58 -7.53
N GLU A 199 0.83 15.54 -6.71
CA GLU A 199 0.93 15.67 -5.25
C GLU A 199 2.41 15.63 -4.84
N GLU A 200 3.06 16.79 -4.71
CA GLU A 200 4.47 16.89 -4.30
C GLU A 200 4.69 16.43 -2.86
N ALA A 201 3.70 16.58 -2.00
CA ALA A 201 3.71 16.09 -0.62
C ALA A 201 2.51 15.20 -0.35
N ALA A 202 2.76 14.01 0.19
CA ALA A 202 1.69 13.09 0.53
C ALA A 202 0.74 13.70 1.58
N PRO A 203 -0.59 13.72 1.34
CA PRO A 203 -1.54 14.24 2.32
C PRO A 203 -1.51 13.40 3.62
N PRO A 204 -1.85 13.99 4.77
CA PRO A 204 -1.94 13.26 6.02
C PRO A 204 -2.89 12.07 5.88
N LYS A 205 -2.49 10.94 6.44
CA LYS A 205 -3.33 9.73 6.43
C LYS A 205 -4.63 9.99 7.17
N GLN A 206 -5.74 9.60 6.58
CA GLN A 206 -7.08 9.70 7.17
C GLN A 206 -7.38 8.51 8.10
N ALA A 207 -6.61 7.43 8.00
CA ALA A 207 -6.68 6.27 8.87
C ALA A 207 -5.32 5.56 8.95
N ILE A 208 -5.00 4.98 10.10
CA ILE A 208 -3.77 4.22 10.31
C ILE A 208 -4.11 2.78 10.66
N CYS A 209 -3.75 1.86 9.77
CA CYS A 209 -3.98 0.43 9.97
C CYS A 209 -2.68 -0.29 10.34
N CYS A 210 -2.74 -1.12 11.37
CA CYS A 210 -1.71 -2.10 11.67
C CYS A 210 -2.33 -3.50 11.76
N SER A 211 -1.99 -4.38 10.83
CA SER A 211 -2.53 -5.73 10.78
C SER A 211 -1.48 -6.73 10.34
N ARG A 212 -1.49 -7.93 10.92
CA ARG A 212 -0.61 -9.03 10.52
C ARG A 212 -1.32 -10.36 10.64
N MET A 213 -0.94 -11.29 9.78
CA MET A 213 -1.26 -12.70 9.98
C MET A 213 -0.35 -13.30 11.04
N PHE A 214 -0.91 -14.18 11.85
CA PHE A 214 -0.13 -14.94 12.81
C PHE A 214 0.69 -16.02 12.11
N GLY A 215 1.88 -16.30 12.61
CA GLY A 215 2.75 -17.39 12.13
C GLY A 215 2.20 -18.77 12.40
N LYS A 216 1.35 -18.89 13.41
CA LYS A 216 0.54 -20.07 13.74
C LYS A 216 -0.90 -19.67 14.05
N ARG A 217 -1.84 -20.61 14.01
CA ARG A 217 -3.22 -20.34 14.44
C ARG A 217 -3.26 -20.14 15.94
N LEU A 218 -3.98 -19.11 16.40
CA LEU A 218 -4.21 -18.83 17.81
C LEU A 218 -5.62 -19.25 18.18
N THR A 219 -5.76 -19.95 19.31
CA THR A 219 -7.03 -20.42 19.86
C THR A 219 -7.37 -19.75 21.17
N GLU A 220 -6.36 -19.22 21.87
CA GLU A 220 -6.49 -18.60 23.18
C GLU A 220 -6.55 -17.09 23.09
N LEU A 221 -7.33 -16.45 23.97
CA LEU A 221 -7.50 -15.00 24.04
C LEU A 221 -6.21 -14.27 24.41
N ALA A 222 -5.42 -14.80 25.34
CA ALA A 222 -4.22 -14.12 25.86
C ALA A 222 -3.19 -13.80 24.75
N PRO A 223 -2.74 -14.73 23.90
CA PRO A 223 -1.82 -14.40 22.81
C PRO A 223 -2.45 -13.48 21.74
N ILE A 224 -3.78 -13.51 21.54
CA ILE A 224 -4.46 -12.58 20.64
C ILE A 224 -4.41 -11.14 21.23
N LYS A 225 -4.64 -10.97 22.53
CA LYS A 225 -4.48 -9.68 23.22
C LYS A 225 -3.06 -9.15 23.11
N GLN A 226 -2.04 -10.00 23.26
CA GLN A 226 -0.64 -9.62 23.06
C GLN A 226 -0.36 -9.11 21.63
N ALA A 227 -0.90 -9.79 20.63
CA ALA A 227 -0.76 -9.39 19.23
C ALA A 227 -1.46 -8.04 18.97
N VAL A 228 -2.68 -7.86 19.47
CA VAL A 228 -3.44 -6.60 19.37
C VAL A 228 -2.69 -5.47 20.07
N ALA A 229 -2.15 -5.69 21.29
CA ALA A 229 -1.32 -4.70 21.98
C ALA A 229 -0.08 -4.29 21.16
N THR A 230 0.60 -5.26 20.55
CA THR A 230 1.75 -5.01 19.66
C THR A 230 1.36 -4.17 18.44
N TYR A 231 0.22 -4.47 17.82
CA TYR A 231 -0.23 -3.74 16.64
C TYR A 231 -0.74 -2.35 16.99
N THR A 232 -1.37 -2.20 18.16
CA THR A 232 -1.80 -0.89 18.70
C THR A 232 -0.60 0.01 18.96
N GLY A 233 0.45 -0.49 19.63
CA GLY A 233 1.68 0.27 19.86
C GLY A 233 2.31 0.78 18.55
N ARG A 234 2.34 -0.07 17.51
CA ARG A 234 2.85 0.33 16.18
C ARG A 234 1.94 1.33 15.46
N ALA A 235 0.63 1.23 15.65
CA ALA A 235 -0.30 2.19 15.06
C ALA A 235 -0.19 3.55 15.77
N ALA A 236 -0.04 3.55 17.11
CA ALA A 236 0.15 4.75 17.92
C ALA A 236 1.49 5.47 17.60
N GLU A 237 2.59 4.73 17.40
CA GLU A 237 3.86 5.26 16.93
C GLU A 237 3.66 6.05 15.62
N LYS A 238 3.02 5.45 14.61
CA LYS A 238 2.74 6.12 13.33
C LYS A 238 1.78 7.31 13.45
N LEU A 239 0.87 7.25 14.40
CA LEU A 239 -0.07 8.35 14.67
C LEU A 239 0.69 9.56 15.22
N ARG A 240 1.64 9.34 16.14
CA ARG A 240 2.53 10.39 16.68
C ARG A 240 3.51 10.91 15.64
N ASP A 241 4.11 10.05 14.82
CA ASP A 241 4.99 10.46 13.70
C ASP A 241 4.28 11.44 12.75
N GLN A 242 2.95 11.28 12.57
CA GLN A 242 2.14 12.21 11.78
C GLN A 242 1.72 13.46 12.56
N GLY A 243 2.00 13.56 13.85
CA GLY A 243 1.53 14.65 14.72
C GLY A 243 0.01 14.63 14.91
N SER A 244 -0.62 13.45 14.90
CA SER A 244 -2.07 13.30 14.95
C SER A 244 -2.54 12.62 16.24
N VAL A 245 -3.82 12.78 16.55
CA VAL A 245 -4.59 12.06 17.57
C VAL A 245 -5.77 11.35 16.89
N CYS A 246 -6.32 10.31 17.50
CA CYS A 246 -7.51 9.62 17.01
C CYS A 246 -8.62 9.61 18.06
N LYS A 247 -9.87 9.71 17.64
CA LYS A 247 -11.06 9.62 18.51
C LYS A 247 -11.72 8.24 18.45
N ARG A 248 -11.50 7.49 17.37
CA ARG A 248 -12.10 6.17 17.14
C ARG A 248 -11.07 5.14 16.72
N MET A 249 -11.28 3.91 17.14
CA MET A 249 -10.51 2.78 16.67
C MET A 249 -11.39 1.58 16.39
N ARG A 250 -10.98 0.74 15.42
CA ARG A 250 -11.61 -0.56 15.18
C ARG A 250 -10.59 -1.65 15.43
N VAL A 251 -10.98 -2.65 16.21
CA VAL A 251 -10.20 -3.87 16.43
C VAL A 251 -10.93 -5.03 15.79
N SER A 252 -10.26 -5.84 14.97
CA SER A 252 -10.86 -7.00 14.35
C SER A 252 -9.97 -8.22 14.38
N ILE A 253 -10.60 -9.40 14.46
CA ILE A 253 -9.94 -10.70 14.41
C ILE A 253 -10.65 -11.60 13.42
N ARG A 254 -9.90 -12.51 12.75
CA ARG A 254 -10.50 -13.46 11.82
C ARG A 254 -9.73 -14.76 11.71
N THR A 255 -10.44 -15.80 11.30
CA THR A 255 -9.90 -17.13 10.95
C THR A 255 -9.31 -17.15 9.54
N GLY A 256 -8.81 -18.30 9.09
CA GLY A 256 -8.33 -18.50 7.73
C GLY A 256 -9.46 -18.48 6.70
N MET A 257 -9.42 -17.53 5.75
CA MET A 257 -10.49 -17.36 4.75
C MET A 257 -10.30 -18.23 3.49
N PHE A 258 -9.08 -18.76 3.30
CA PHE A 258 -8.71 -19.53 2.09
C PHE A 258 -8.62 -21.02 2.32
N ASN A 259 -8.77 -21.51 3.56
CA ASN A 259 -8.77 -22.92 3.88
C ASN A 259 -10.23 -23.43 4.00
N PRO A 260 -10.70 -24.29 3.10
CA PRO A 260 -12.07 -24.82 3.16
C PRO A 260 -12.38 -25.63 4.42
N GLY A 261 -11.36 -26.23 5.05
CA GLY A 261 -11.50 -27.05 6.26
C GLY A 261 -11.49 -26.27 7.58
N GLU A 262 -11.38 -24.92 7.53
CA GLU A 262 -11.41 -24.08 8.73
C GLU A 262 -12.78 -23.38 8.88
N ALA A 263 -13.39 -23.47 10.05
CA ALA A 263 -14.58 -22.71 10.38
C ALA A 263 -14.32 -21.19 10.21
N ARG A 264 -15.18 -20.51 9.47
CA ARG A 264 -15.02 -19.09 9.17
C ARG A 264 -15.62 -18.24 10.29
N TYR A 265 -14.81 -17.34 10.80
CA TYR A 265 -15.21 -16.31 11.75
C TYR A 265 -14.44 -15.02 11.44
N ALA A 266 -15.13 -13.91 11.33
CA ALA A 266 -14.52 -12.59 11.16
C ALA A 266 -15.41 -11.56 11.85
N GLU A 267 -14.89 -10.93 12.88
CA GLU A 267 -15.64 -9.96 13.67
C GLU A 267 -14.75 -8.75 14.01
N GLY A 268 -15.39 -7.61 14.27
CA GLY A 268 -14.69 -6.38 14.65
C GLY A 268 -15.56 -5.49 15.54
N ALA A 269 -14.94 -4.92 16.57
CA ALA A 269 -15.53 -3.92 17.44
C ALA A 269 -15.04 -2.53 17.08
N LEU A 270 -15.96 -1.58 17.00
CA LEU A 270 -15.67 -0.15 16.93
C LEU A 270 -15.64 0.39 18.36
N VAL A 271 -14.56 1.10 18.70
CA VAL A 271 -14.36 1.71 20.03
C VAL A 271 -14.30 3.22 19.84
N GLU A 272 -15.12 3.93 20.57
CA GLU A 272 -15.01 5.36 20.74
C GLU A 272 -14.18 5.64 22.01
N LEU A 273 -13.12 6.45 21.85
CA LEU A 273 -12.23 6.80 22.94
C LEU A 273 -12.84 7.93 23.77
N PRO A 274 -12.55 8.01 25.09
CA PRO A 274 -13.12 9.05 25.94
C PRO A 274 -12.76 10.46 25.44
N TYR A 275 -11.55 10.63 24.92
CA TYR A 275 -11.06 11.85 24.30
C TYR A 275 -10.12 11.50 23.13
N PRO A 276 -9.87 12.44 22.20
CA PRO A 276 -8.88 12.25 21.14
C PRO A 276 -7.49 12.05 21.75
N THR A 277 -6.80 10.99 21.35
CA THR A 277 -5.53 10.59 22.00
C THR A 277 -4.57 9.93 21.03
N ASN A 278 -3.28 9.98 21.38
CA ASN A 278 -2.19 9.20 20.78
C ASN A 278 -1.44 8.38 21.89
N ASP A 279 -1.99 8.33 23.08
CA ASP A 279 -1.43 7.58 24.20
C ASP A 279 -1.52 6.07 23.94
N THR A 280 -0.36 5.44 23.81
CA THR A 280 -0.24 3.99 23.59
C THR A 280 -0.90 3.17 24.70
N LEU A 281 -0.87 3.63 25.96
CA LEU A 281 -1.42 2.88 27.09
C LEU A 281 -2.96 2.86 27.03
N LEU A 282 -3.58 4.02 26.82
CA LEU A 282 -5.03 4.13 26.68
C LEU A 282 -5.53 3.33 25.46
N LEU A 283 -4.89 3.51 24.32
CA LEU A 283 -5.22 2.79 23.08
C LEU A 283 -5.08 1.27 23.25
N THR A 284 -4.02 0.80 23.93
CA THR A 284 -3.80 -0.64 24.16
C THR A 284 -4.82 -1.23 25.11
N ARG A 285 -5.22 -0.50 26.18
CA ARG A 285 -6.28 -0.93 27.07
C ARG A 285 -7.61 -1.08 26.32
N ALA A 286 -8.02 -0.04 25.61
CA ALA A 286 -9.26 -0.03 24.84
C ALA A 286 -9.27 -1.16 23.78
N ALA A 287 -8.15 -1.39 23.08
CA ALA A 287 -8.01 -2.46 22.11
C ALA A 287 -8.09 -3.86 22.75
N SER A 288 -7.51 -4.04 23.93
CA SER A 288 -7.54 -5.31 24.68
C SER A 288 -8.94 -5.66 25.22
N GLU A 289 -9.72 -4.65 25.60
CA GLU A 289 -11.12 -4.80 25.98
C GLU A 289 -11.97 -5.17 24.75
N ALA A 290 -11.82 -4.43 23.67
CA ALA A 290 -12.53 -4.67 22.41
C ALA A 290 -12.31 -6.08 21.85
N VAL A 291 -11.07 -6.56 21.86
CA VAL A 291 -10.80 -7.93 21.38
C VAL A 291 -11.41 -9.00 22.30
N GLY A 292 -11.53 -8.70 23.58
CA GLY A 292 -12.22 -9.57 24.56
C GLY A 292 -13.70 -9.75 24.23
N GLN A 293 -14.37 -8.70 23.75
CA GLN A 293 -15.79 -8.71 23.37
C GLN A 293 -16.07 -9.53 22.11
N ILE A 294 -15.16 -9.49 21.14
CA ILE A 294 -15.35 -10.18 19.83
C ILE A 294 -14.70 -11.58 19.78
N TYR A 295 -13.92 -11.95 20.80
CA TYR A 295 -13.33 -13.28 20.86
C TYR A 295 -14.39 -14.35 21.14
N ARG A 296 -14.31 -15.45 20.43
CA ARG A 296 -15.10 -16.66 20.67
C ARG A 296 -14.17 -17.88 20.77
N PRO A 297 -14.30 -18.72 21.82
CA PRO A 297 -13.52 -19.94 21.95
C PRO A 297 -13.89 -20.93 20.83
N GLY A 298 -13.01 -21.88 20.51
CA GLY A 298 -13.21 -22.89 19.50
C GLY A 298 -12.83 -22.51 18.09
N PHE A 299 -12.51 -21.24 17.80
CA PHE A 299 -12.04 -20.80 16.49
C PHE A 299 -10.50 -20.75 16.43
N ARG A 300 -9.96 -20.97 15.22
CA ARG A 300 -8.52 -20.92 14.92
C ARG A 300 -8.18 -19.60 14.23
N TYR A 301 -7.87 -18.58 15.01
CA TYR A 301 -7.61 -17.25 14.52
C TYR A 301 -6.31 -17.15 13.72
N SER A 302 -6.34 -16.44 12.61
CA SER A 302 -5.22 -16.28 11.67
C SER A 302 -4.70 -14.86 11.56
N LYS A 303 -5.49 -13.86 11.91
CA LYS A 303 -5.15 -12.44 11.75
C LYS A 303 -5.82 -11.59 12.82
N ALA A 304 -5.11 -10.58 13.31
CA ALA A 304 -5.69 -9.44 14.00
C ALA A 304 -5.33 -8.13 13.29
N GLU A 305 -6.17 -7.12 13.51
CA GLU A 305 -6.05 -5.80 12.90
C GLU A 305 -6.48 -4.73 13.89
N VAL A 306 -5.73 -3.63 13.92
CA VAL A 306 -6.08 -2.39 14.60
C VAL A 306 -6.09 -1.28 13.57
N LEU A 307 -7.19 -0.55 13.49
CA LEU A 307 -7.40 0.58 12.60
C LEU A 307 -7.75 1.81 13.43
N LEU A 308 -6.89 2.82 13.42
CA LEU A 308 -7.14 4.13 14.02
C LEU A 308 -7.86 5.00 12.99
N MET A 309 -8.93 5.66 13.41
CA MET A 309 -9.84 6.44 12.56
C MET A 309 -10.18 7.78 13.24
N ASP A 310 -10.82 8.66 12.47
CA ASP A 310 -11.13 10.02 12.89
C ASP A 310 -9.85 10.71 13.39
N LEU A 311 -8.84 10.74 12.49
CA LEU A 311 -7.54 11.33 12.75
C LEU A 311 -7.61 12.84 12.58
N ARG A 312 -7.09 13.57 13.56
CA ARG A 312 -7.04 15.05 13.56
C ARG A 312 -5.74 15.54 14.19
N ARG A 313 -5.42 16.79 13.97
CA ARG A 313 -4.32 17.44 14.67
C ARG A 313 -4.74 17.76 16.12
N PRO A 314 -3.82 17.75 17.07
CA PRO A 314 -4.09 18.29 18.42
C PRO A 314 -4.62 19.73 18.31
N GLY A 315 -5.72 20.04 19.02
CA GLY A 315 -6.36 21.36 19.01
C GLY A 315 -7.42 21.59 17.91
N GLU A 316 -7.61 20.66 16.96
CA GLU A 316 -8.72 20.75 15.98
C GLU A 316 -10.08 20.24 16.52
N PHE A 317 -10.13 19.88 17.81
CA PHE A 317 -11.37 19.52 18.47
C PHE A 317 -11.95 20.76 19.14
N SER A 318 -13.27 20.98 18.98
CA SER A 318 -13.97 22.01 19.73
C SER A 318 -13.73 21.77 21.22
N GLY A 319 -13.15 22.75 21.91
CA GLY A 319 -12.91 22.69 23.33
C GLY A 319 -14.25 22.67 24.09
N ASP A 320 -14.80 21.51 24.36
CA ASP A 320 -15.77 21.37 25.42
C ASP A 320 -15.01 21.57 26.74
N LEU A 321 -15.32 22.65 27.43
CA LEU A 321 -14.71 23.02 28.73
C LEU A 321 -14.90 21.92 29.79
N PHE A 322 -15.86 21.03 29.61
CA PHE A 322 -16.17 19.92 30.51
C PHE A 322 -15.65 18.57 29.99
N ALA A 323 -15.08 18.51 28.78
CA ALA A 323 -14.54 17.28 28.24
C ALA A 323 -13.23 16.90 28.96
N ILE A 324 -13.14 15.62 29.28
CA ILE A 324 -11.87 15.04 29.77
C ILE A 324 -10.88 15.09 28.60
N THR A 325 -9.73 15.70 28.82
CA THR A 325 -8.63 15.80 27.85
C THR A 325 -7.47 14.88 28.23
N GLN A 326 -6.58 14.59 27.26
CA GLN A 326 -5.36 13.84 27.52
C GLN A 326 -4.50 14.56 28.57
N PRO A 327 -4.04 13.88 29.66
CA PRO A 327 -3.13 14.49 30.61
C PRO A 327 -1.78 14.87 29.97
N VAL A 328 -1.25 16.04 30.27
CA VAL A 328 0.05 16.53 29.75
C VAL A 328 1.21 15.56 30.05
N ALA A 329 1.15 14.84 31.14
CA ALA A 329 2.14 13.82 31.51
C ALA A 329 2.19 12.66 30.49
N CYS A 330 1.06 12.34 29.83
CA CYS A 330 1.01 11.30 28.80
C CYS A 330 1.84 11.69 27.58
N ASP A 331 1.78 12.94 27.13
CA ASP A 331 2.53 13.41 25.96
C ASP A 331 4.05 13.29 26.20
N ARG A 332 4.50 13.69 27.40
CA ARG A 332 5.92 13.55 27.79
C ARG A 332 6.36 12.08 27.83
N LEU A 333 5.53 11.20 28.39
CA LEU A 333 5.82 9.77 28.46
C LEU A 333 5.92 9.17 27.05
N MET A 334 5.01 9.52 26.15
CA MET A 334 5.03 9.03 24.75
C MET A 334 6.24 9.54 23.99
N THR A 335 6.64 10.79 24.19
CA THR A 335 7.87 11.37 23.61
C THR A 335 9.10 10.59 24.06
N VAL A 336 9.28 10.36 25.37
CA VAL A 336 10.42 9.59 25.89
C VAL A 336 10.41 8.15 25.38
N LEU A 337 9.24 7.52 25.28
CA LEU A 337 9.10 6.16 24.70
C LEU A 337 9.58 6.13 23.25
N ASP A 338 9.19 7.11 22.45
CA ASP A 338 9.56 7.17 21.02
C ASP A 338 11.07 7.51 20.87
N GLU A 339 11.63 8.41 21.66
CA GLU A 339 13.05 8.73 21.70
C GLU A 339 13.92 7.50 22.03
N ILE A 340 13.55 6.75 23.08
CA ILE A 340 14.26 5.52 23.47
C ILE A 340 14.21 4.50 22.33
N ASN A 341 13.03 4.28 21.73
CA ASN A 341 12.87 3.33 20.64
C ASN A 341 13.54 3.79 19.34
N GLY A 342 13.62 5.08 19.09
CA GLY A 342 14.37 5.66 17.97
C GLY A 342 15.89 5.48 18.14
N LYS A 343 16.41 5.71 19.35
CA LYS A 343 17.85 5.65 19.62
C LYS A 343 18.38 4.22 19.77
N TYR A 344 17.67 3.36 20.47
CA TYR A 344 18.16 2.02 20.84
C TYR A 344 17.49 0.89 20.05
N GLY A 345 16.62 1.23 19.13
CA GLY A 345 15.92 0.29 18.27
C GLY A 345 14.47 0.04 18.72
N ARG A 346 13.63 -0.22 17.75
CA ARG A 346 12.19 -0.41 17.92
C ARG A 346 11.87 -1.55 18.90
N GLY A 347 11.06 -1.27 19.92
CA GLY A 347 10.61 -2.23 20.92
C GLY A 347 11.57 -2.43 22.10
N THR A 348 12.61 -1.59 22.21
CA THR A 348 13.48 -1.52 23.39
C THR A 348 12.62 -1.18 24.63
N MET A 349 11.82 -0.12 24.52
CA MET A 349 10.80 0.19 25.50
C MET A 349 9.41 -0.15 24.96
N ARG A 350 8.61 -0.88 25.73
CA ARG A 350 7.27 -1.35 25.35
C ARG A 350 6.36 -1.52 26.55
N THR A 351 5.06 -1.57 26.32
CA THR A 351 4.08 -1.90 27.37
C THR A 351 4.24 -3.35 27.82
N ALA A 352 3.94 -3.66 29.08
CA ALA A 352 4.06 -5.02 29.63
C ALA A 352 3.20 -6.07 28.89
N SER A 353 2.13 -5.63 28.23
CA SER A 353 1.27 -6.49 27.40
C SER A 353 1.91 -6.94 26.08
N VAL A 354 3.05 -6.37 25.68
CA VAL A 354 3.77 -6.70 24.44
C VAL A 354 4.93 -7.63 24.76
N PRO A 355 4.90 -8.89 24.25
CA PRO A 355 5.97 -9.86 24.51
C PRO A 355 7.26 -9.51 23.76
N HIS A 356 8.40 -9.97 24.27
CA HIS A 356 9.71 -9.75 23.65
C HIS A 356 9.87 -10.57 22.35
N ALA A 357 9.60 -11.87 22.43
CA ALA A 357 9.76 -12.82 21.33
C ALA A 357 8.49 -13.68 21.20
N PRO A 358 7.43 -13.14 20.56
CA PRO A 358 6.18 -13.88 20.45
C PRO A 358 6.32 -15.05 19.45
N ASP A 359 5.88 -16.21 19.86
CA ASP A 359 5.85 -17.43 19.02
C ASP A 359 4.77 -17.38 17.93
N TRP A 360 3.83 -16.44 18.03
CA TRP A 360 2.81 -16.16 17.03
C TRP A 360 3.28 -15.16 15.96
N GLY A 361 4.50 -14.65 16.05
CA GLY A 361 5.05 -13.69 15.08
C GLY A 361 4.90 -14.17 13.65
N MET A 362 4.67 -13.24 12.72
CA MET A 362 4.55 -13.57 11.29
C MET A 362 5.84 -14.23 10.78
N ARG A 363 5.74 -15.40 10.16
CA ARG A 363 6.88 -16.11 9.59
C ARG A 363 7.42 -15.42 8.35
N ARG A 364 8.76 -15.29 8.28
CA ARG A 364 9.52 -14.72 7.16
C ARG A 364 10.77 -15.55 6.87
N GLU A 365 10.60 -16.85 6.80
CA GLU A 365 11.71 -17.83 6.74
C GLU A 365 12.41 -17.85 5.37
N MET A 366 11.77 -17.35 4.32
CA MET A 366 12.29 -17.32 2.96
C MET A 366 12.73 -15.92 2.51
N MET A 367 13.24 -15.10 3.41
CA MET A 367 13.72 -13.76 3.02
C MET A 367 15.00 -13.86 2.20
N SER A 368 15.13 -13.00 1.18
CA SER A 368 16.43 -12.73 0.56
C SER A 368 17.38 -12.07 1.57
N ARG A 369 18.68 -12.05 1.26
CA ARG A 369 19.62 -11.18 1.99
C ARG A 369 19.18 -9.72 1.86
N SER A 370 19.51 -8.94 2.88
CA SER A 370 19.19 -7.50 2.93
C SER A 370 20.30 -6.62 2.35
N TYR A 371 20.90 -7.04 1.31
CA TYR A 371 22.08 -6.53 0.56
C TYR A 371 22.51 -5.09 0.85
N THR A 372 21.60 -4.15 1.06
CA THR A 372 21.87 -2.71 1.24
C THR A 372 21.41 -2.18 2.60
N THR A 373 20.54 -2.89 3.32
CA THR A 373 19.90 -2.41 4.56
C THR A 373 20.44 -3.06 5.84
N ARG A 374 21.40 -4.00 5.71
CA ARG A 374 22.06 -4.65 6.84
C ARG A 374 23.55 -4.81 6.55
N ILE A 375 24.40 -4.21 7.38
CA ILE A 375 25.87 -4.21 7.21
C ILE A 375 26.44 -5.63 7.25
N ASP A 376 25.92 -6.50 8.14
CA ASP A 376 26.34 -7.90 8.27
C ASP A 376 26.00 -8.77 7.04
N GLN A 377 25.14 -8.28 6.13
CA GLN A 377 24.72 -8.98 4.92
C GLN A 377 25.20 -8.33 3.61
N LEU A 378 26.03 -7.31 3.69
CA LEU A 378 26.68 -6.73 2.51
C LEU A 378 27.55 -7.76 1.78
N TRP A 379 27.70 -7.58 0.46
CA TRP A 379 28.66 -8.34 -0.32
C TRP A 379 30.08 -7.97 0.13
N ARG A 380 30.90 -8.97 0.40
CA ARG A 380 32.35 -8.77 0.58
C ARG A 380 32.99 -8.84 -0.79
N VAL A 381 33.67 -7.76 -1.17
CA VAL A 381 34.49 -7.71 -2.37
C VAL A 381 35.88 -8.23 -1.96
N HIS A 382 36.38 -9.25 -2.68
CA HIS A 382 37.71 -9.83 -2.49
C HIS A 382 38.65 -9.32 -3.55
#